data_fef562f9f48a7dd89d219c3e5eddfb64
#
_entry.id   fef562f9f48a7dd89d219c3e5eddfb64
#
_cell.length_a   1.000
_cell.length_b   1.000
_cell.length_c   1.000
_cell.angle_alpha   90.00
_cell.angle_beta   90.00
_cell.angle_gamma   90.00
#
_symmetry.space_group_name_H-M   'P 1'
#
loop_
_entity.id
_entity.type
_entity.pdbx_description
1 polymer ?
#
loop_
_entity_poly.entity_id
_entity_poly.type
_entity_poly.pdbx_seq_one_letter_code
_entity_poly.pdbx_strand_id
1 'polypeptide(L)'
;MKEFFIIIFLGLISIQNAIQRDKMIVIYFSRTGNTEKFANYIQKNANITSFKIIPSTPYPEDYNTMLNIAKEERETDARPEIQNPLTDISQYDYILLGYPIWHSHIPNIIITQLEKLNLSGKTIYPFNTHGGSGVGSSISDIKTYASGANVKDGKPISGNQIQSEEDEVIDWLDDNFDLDSDEGISPITPKNNSNTKIKFKYYLLISLFILF
;
A
#
# COMPACT_ATOMS: atom_id res chain seq x y z
N MET A 1 10.68 -38.08 11.72
CA MET A 1 10.92 -36.95 12.59
C MET A 1 11.25 -35.65 11.78
N LYS A 2 12.21 -35.66 10.83
CA LYS A 2 12.58 -34.47 10.03
C LYS A 2 11.40 -33.89 9.25
N GLU A 3 10.61 -34.70 8.58
CA GLU A 3 9.41 -34.30 7.84
C GLU A 3 8.35 -33.63 8.72
N PHE A 4 8.17 -34.12 9.93
CA PHE A 4 7.24 -33.56 10.91
C PHE A 4 7.65 -32.15 11.38
N PHE A 5 8.95 -31.90 11.58
CA PHE A 5 9.48 -30.57 11.91
C PHE A 5 9.34 -29.58 10.76
N ILE A 6 9.51 -30.03 9.51
CA ILE A 6 9.32 -29.18 8.32
C ILE A 6 7.86 -28.75 8.22
N ILE A 7 6.90 -29.65 8.40
CA ILE A 7 5.47 -29.34 8.35
C ILE A 7 5.08 -28.34 9.46
N ILE A 8 5.57 -28.55 10.69
CA ILE A 8 5.32 -27.60 11.79
C ILE A 8 5.93 -26.23 11.47
N PHE A 9 7.15 -26.17 10.95
CA PHE A 9 7.83 -24.92 10.63
C PHE A 9 7.11 -24.15 9.50
N LEU A 10 6.69 -24.83 8.44
CA LEU A 10 5.89 -24.23 7.38
C LEU A 10 4.52 -23.76 7.89
N GLY A 11 3.88 -24.53 8.75
CA GLY A 11 2.63 -24.14 9.40
C GLY A 11 2.78 -22.87 10.28
N LEU A 12 3.88 -22.73 11.01
CA LEU A 12 4.16 -21.55 11.82
C LEU A 12 4.41 -20.29 10.96
N ILE A 13 5.12 -20.43 9.85
CA ILE A 13 5.34 -19.34 8.89
C ILE A 13 4.00 -18.88 8.28
N SER A 14 3.17 -19.81 7.84
CA SER A 14 1.85 -19.52 7.27
C SER A 14 0.93 -18.77 8.25
N ILE A 15 0.93 -19.19 9.52
CA ILE A 15 0.17 -18.52 10.58
C ILE A 15 0.70 -17.11 10.84
N GLN A 16 2.01 -16.91 10.84
CA GLN A 16 2.62 -15.60 11.09
C GLN A 16 2.33 -14.60 9.95
N ASN A 17 2.36 -15.06 8.71
CA ASN A 17 2.00 -14.25 7.54
C ASN A 17 0.52 -13.88 7.53
N ALA A 18 -0.37 -14.81 7.88
CA ALA A 18 -1.80 -14.52 8.04
C ALA A 18 -2.05 -13.46 9.11
N ILE A 19 -1.40 -13.56 10.29
CA ILE A 19 -1.51 -12.56 11.37
C ILE A 19 -1.00 -11.19 10.91
N GLN A 20 0.07 -11.13 10.10
CA GLN A 20 0.59 -9.86 9.60
C GLN A 20 -0.40 -9.21 8.62
N ARG A 21 -1.04 -9.97 7.72
CA ARG A 21 -2.07 -9.47 6.80
C ARG A 21 -3.27 -8.89 7.53
N ASP A 22 -3.73 -9.54 8.60
CA ASP A 22 -4.84 -9.07 9.44
C ASP A 22 -4.54 -7.73 10.15
N LYS A 23 -3.24 -7.38 10.27
CA LYS A 23 -2.78 -6.10 10.81
C LYS A 23 -2.59 -5.00 9.77
N MET A 24 -2.96 -5.26 8.51
CA MET A 24 -2.76 -4.35 7.39
C MET A 24 -4.10 -3.86 6.82
N ILE A 25 -4.13 -2.61 6.38
CA ILE A 25 -5.26 -2.02 5.65
C ILE A 25 -4.75 -1.12 4.53
N VAL A 26 -5.41 -1.18 3.36
CA VAL A 26 -5.26 -0.17 2.30
C VAL A 26 -6.32 0.91 2.52
N ILE A 27 -5.90 2.17 2.68
CA ILE A 27 -6.80 3.34 2.70
C ILE A 27 -6.44 4.20 1.50
N TYR A 28 -7.41 4.50 0.63
CA TYR A 28 -7.08 5.26 -0.57
C TYR A 28 -8.20 6.17 -1.05
N PHE A 29 -7.78 7.24 -1.74
CA PHE A 29 -8.63 8.08 -2.56
C PHE A 29 -8.21 7.99 -4.03
N SER A 30 -9.19 7.93 -4.93
CA SER A 30 -8.95 7.92 -6.38
C SER A 30 -10.05 8.68 -7.10
N ARG A 31 -9.69 9.67 -7.94
CA ARG A 31 -10.65 10.41 -8.75
C ARG A 31 -10.91 9.74 -10.11
N THR A 32 -9.85 9.33 -10.80
CA THR A 32 -9.91 8.81 -12.19
C THR A 32 -9.71 7.30 -12.30
N GLY A 33 -9.59 6.60 -11.17
CA GLY A 33 -9.37 5.15 -11.14
C GLY A 33 -7.90 4.71 -11.10
N ASN A 34 -6.92 5.58 -11.37
CA ASN A 34 -5.51 5.16 -11.38
C ASN A 34 -5.01 4.70 -10.01
N THR A 35 -5.26 5.48 -8.95
CA THR A 35 -4.89 5.09 -7.57
C THR A 35 -5.70 3.88 -7.11
N GLU A 36 -6.96 3.77 -7.52
CA GLU A 36 -7.80 2.59 -7.27
C GLU A 36 -7.21 1.34 -7.93
N LYS A 37 -6.70 1.46 -9.16
CA LYS A 37 -6.01 0.35 -9.83
C LYS A 37 -4.79 -0.11 -9.04
N PHE A 38 -3.99 0.84 -8.53
CA PHE A 38 -2.86 0.54 -7.67
C PHE A 38 -3.33 -0.19 -6.38
N ALA A 39 -4.35 0.35 -5.70
CA ALA A 39 -4.94 -0.27 -4.51
C ALA A 39 -5.45 -1.70 -4.78
N ASN A 40 -6.06 -1.93 -5.94
CA ASN A 40 -6.56 -3.24 -6.35
C ASN A 40 -5.42 -4.24 -6.58
N TYR A 41 -4.29 -3.82 -7.14
CA TYR A 41 -3.10 -4.67 -7.25
C TYR A 41 -2.57 -5.07 -5.86
N ILE A 42 -2.48 -4.12 -4.93
CA ILE A 42 -2.08 -4.40 -3.55
C ILE A 42 -3.06 -5.39 -2.92
N GLN A 43 -4.37 -5.11 -2.98
CA GLN A 43 -5.40 -5.95 -2.39
C GLN A 43 -5.37 -7.39 -2.95
N LYS A 44 -5.27 -7.54 -4.26
CA LYS A 44 -5.23 -8.84 -4.93
C LYS A 44 -4.01 -9.67 -4.52
N ASN A 45 -2.83 -9.04 -4.46
CA ASN A 45 -1.58 -9.76 -4.25
C ASN A 45 -1.23 -9.95 -2.76
N ALA A 46 -1.65 -9.04 -1.88
CA ALA A 46 -1.45 -9.16 -0.43
C ALA A 46 -2.65 -9.77 0.31
N ASN A 47 -3.82 -9.89 -0.34
CA ASN A 47 -5.08 -10.37 0.26
C ASN A 47 -5.43 -9.65 1.57
N ILE A 48 -5.41 -8.31 1.55
CA ILE A 48 -5.68 -7.45 2.70
C ILE A 48 -6.93 -6.58 2.48
N THR A 49 -7.52 -6.10 3.58
CA THR A 49 -8.70 -5.24 3.54
C THR A 49 -8.37 -3.89 2.89
N SER A 50 -9.29 -3.37 2.07
CA SER A 50 -9.17 -2.04 1.49
C SER A 50 -10.36 -1.15 1.86
N PHE A 51 -10.09 0.15 2.00
CA PHE A 51 -11.07 1.20 2.28
C PHE A 51 -10.89 2.36 1.30
N LYS A 52 -11.92 2.60 0.49
CA LYS A 52 -11.96 3.72 -0.46
C LYS A 52 -12.60 4.93 0.20
N ILE A 53 -11.89 6.05 0.23
CA ILE A 53 -12.43 7.34 0.66
C ILE A 53 -13.35 7.88 -0.42
N ILE A 54 -14.59 8.20 -0.06
CA ILE A 54 -15.60 8.75 -0.96
C ILE A 54 -15.90 10.20 -0.54
N PRO A 55 -15.60 11.20 -1.37
CA PRO A 55 -15.96 12.59 -1.07
C PRO A 55 -17.48 12.77 -1.06
N SER A 56 -18.02 13.57 -0.14
CA SER A 56 -19.46 13.92 -0.11
C SER A 56 -19.88 14.70 -1.35
N THR A 57 -18.98 15.57 -1.85
CA THR A 57 -19.12 16.24 -3.13
C THR A 57 -18.07 15.70 -4.10
N PRO A 58 -18.45 15.02 -5.18
CA PRO A 58 -17.49 14.49 -6.14
C PRO A 58 -16.64 15.60 -6.78
N TYR A 59 -15.35 15.36 -6.93
CA TYR A 59 -14.48 16.26 -7.69
C TYR A 59 -14.85 16.24 -9.19
N PRO A 60 -14.80 17.40 -9.88
CA PRO A 60 -15.15 17.49 -11.29
C PRO A 60 -14.33 16.57 -12.20
N GLU A 61 -14.93 16.14 -13.32
CA GLU A 61 -14.20 15.37 -14.35
C GLU A 61 -13.20 16.24 -15.10
N ASP A 62 -13.55 17.53 -15.34
CA ASP A 62 -12.63 18.47 -16.00
C ASP A 62 -11.38 18.67 -15.14
N TYR A 63 -10.22 18.44 -15.78
CA TYR A 63 -8.94 18.46 -15.09
C TYR A 63 -8.57 19.84 -14.52
N ASN A 64 -8.81 20.91 -15.31
CA ASN A 64 -8.43 22.25 -14.89
C ASN A 64 -9.33 22.75 -13.75
N THR A 65 -10.63 22.48 -13.82
CA THR A 65 -11.57 22.81 -12.74
C THR A 65 -11.19 22.06 -11.45
N MET A 66 -10.86 20.78 -11.55
CA MET A 66 -10.40 20.00 -10.41
C MET A 66 -9.10 20.57 -9.80
N LEU A 67 -8.12 20.94 -10.64
CA LEU A 67 -6.87 21.55 -10.15
C LEU A 67 -7.11 22.88 -9.43
N ASN A 68 -8.04 23.71 -9.92
CA ASN A 68 -8.39 24.96 -9.25
C ASN A 68 -9.02 24.73 -7.89
N ILE A 69 -9.93 23.74 -7.77
CA ILE A 69 -10.51 23.33 -6.48
C ILE A 69 -9.43 22.80 -5.54
N ALA A 70 -8.55 21.92 -6.00
CA ALA A 70 -7.47 21.39 -5.20
C ALA A 70 -6.49 22.49 -4.70
N LYS A 71 -6.25 23.50 -5.54
CA LYS A 71 -5.47 24.69 -5.16
C LYS A 71 -6.18 25.50 -4.08
N GLU A 72 -7.46 25.81 -4.27
CA GLU A 72 -8.27 26.55 -3.30
C GLU A 72 -8.37 25.81 -1.97
N GLU A 73 -8.63 24.51 -1.99
CA GLU A 73 -8.65 23.68 -0.77
C GLU A 73 -7.34 23.79 0.01
N ARG A 74 -6.21 23.78 -0.70
CA ARG A 74 -4.90 23.88 -0.07
C ARG A 74 -4.64 25.29 0.50
N GLU A 75 -4.93 26.33 -0.26
CA GLU A 75 -4.71 27.73 0.14
C GLU A 75 -5.59 28.13 1.34
N THR A 76 -6.77 27.55 1.45
CA THR A 76 -7.70 27.81 2.56
C THR A 76 -7.59 26.78 3.70
N ASP A 77 -6.67 25.83 3.60
CA ASP A 77 -6.56 24.68 4.52
C ASP A 77 -7.91 23.94 4.72
N ALA A 78 -8.68 23.81 3.63
CA ALA A 78 -10.01 23.20 3.69
C ALA A 78 -9.95 21.70 4.06
N ARG A 79 -11.03 21.22 4.67
CA ARG A 79 -11.26 19.82 5.00
C ARG A 79 -12.47 19.29 4.24
N PRO A 80 -12.32 18.87 2.97
CA PRO A 80 -13.43 18.32 2.19
C PRO A 80 -14.13 17.20 2.93
N GLU A 81 -15.47 17.23 2.93
CA GLU A 81 -16.27 16.25 3.64
C GLU A 81 -16.16 14.85 3.01
N ILE A 82 -16.07 13.83 3.85
CA ILE A 82 -16.05 12.42 3.46
C ILE A 82 -17.43 11.82 3.75
N GLN A 83 -18.04 11.19 2.73
CA GLN A 83 -19.32 10.52 2.85
C GLN A 83 -19.27 9.31 3.80
N ASN A 84 -18.16 8.57 3.78
CA ASN A 84 -17.96 7.33 4.53
C ASN A 84 -16.69 7.38 5.39
N PRO A 85 -16.55 8.30 6.36
CA PRO A 85 -15.31 8.45 7.09
C PRO A 85 -14.95 7.18 7.88
N LEU A 86 -13.72 6.70 7.73
CA LEU A 86 -13.15 5.66 8.58
C LEU A 86 -12.69 6.31 9.89
N THR A 87 -13.11 5.76 11.02
CA THR A 87 -12.81 6.33 12.36
C THR A 87 -12.09 5.36 13.28
N ASP A 88 -12.17 4.06 13.02
CA ASP A 88 -11.52 3.03 13.83
C ASP A 88 -10.58 2.18 12.97
N ILE A 89 -9.30 2.22 13.35
CA ILE A 89 -8.22 1.40 12.79
C ILE A 89 -7.43 0.71 13.90
N SER A 90 -8.01 0.55 15.07
CA SER A 90 -7.32 0.00 16.27
C SER A 90 -6.73 -1.37 16.03
N GLN A 91 -7.35 -2.19 15.20
CA GLN A 91 -6.90 -3.53 14.84
C GLN A 91 -5.70 -3.56 13.88
N TYR A 92 -5.44 -2.45 13.15
CA TYR A 92 -4.37 -2.40 12.14
C TYR A 92 -3.13 -1.71 12.68
N ASP A 93 -1.96 -2.24 12.36
CA ASP A 93 -0.65 -1.68 12.69
C ASP A 93 0.01 -1.03 11.47
N TYR A 94 -0.34 -1.49 10.26
CA TYR A 94 0.21 -1.05 8.99
C TYR A 94 -0.88 -0.48 8.07
N ILE A 95 -0.65 0.72 7.57
CA ILE A 95 -1.57 1.44 6.69
C ILE A 95 -0.88 1.68 5.36
N LEU A 96 -1.39 1.07 4.27
CA LEU A 96 -0.98 1.40 2.92
C LEU A 96 -1.87 2.54 2.44
N LEU A 97 -1.32 3.76 2.37
CA LEU A 97 -2.09 4.98 2.10
C LEU A 97 -1.92 5.41 0.65
N GLY A 98 -3.02 5.35 -0.12
CA GLY A 98 -3.06 5.62 -1.56
C GLY A 98 -3.71 6.94 -1.94
N TYR A 99 -3.07 7.73 -2.85
CA TYR A 99 -3.59 9.01 -3.31
C TYR A 99 -3.01 9.43 -4.67
N PRO A 100 -3.72 10.25 -5.45
CA PRO A 100 -3.12 10.95 -6.57
C PRO A 100 -2.32 12.16 -6.08
N ILE A 101 -1.26 12.53 -6.81
CA ILE A 101 -0.55 13.78 -6.54
C ILE A 101 -1.26 14.95 -7.23
N TRP A 102 -1.68 15.94 -6.46
CA TRP A 102 -2.24 17.20 -6.92
C TRP A 102 -1.34 18.38 -6.51
N HIS A 103 -0.88 19.19 -7.48
CA HIS A 103 0.05 20.30 -7.21
C HIS A 103 1.26 19.90 -6.35
N SER A 104 1.83 18.71 -6.57
CA SER A 104 2.93 18.11 -5.81
C SER A 104 2.61 17.73 -4.37
N HIS A 105 1.33 17.72 -3.96
CA HIS A 105 0.87 17.45 -2.60
C HIS A 105 -0.18 16.33 -2.56
N ILE A 106 -0.48 15.86 -1.34
CA ILE A 106 -1.66 15.01 -1.12
C ILE A 106 -2.94 15.84 -1.30
N PRO A 107 -4.06 15.27 -1.82
CA PRO A 107 -5.36 15.94 -1.80
C PRO A 107 -5.83 16.21 -0.36
N ASN A 108 -6.48 17.35 -0.13
CA ASN A 108 -6.93 17.72 1.21
C ASN A 108 -7.94 16.73 1.82
N ILE A 109 -8.67 15.97 1.01
CA ILE A 109 -9.54 14.89 1.49
C ILE A 109 -8.75 13.77 2.21
N ILE A 110 -7.48 13.55 1.83
CA ILE A 110 -6.58 12.65 2.56
C ILE A 110 -6.28 13.21 3.95
N ILE A 111 -6.02 14.52 4.05
CA ILE A 111 -5.80 15.22 5.32
C ILE A 111 -7.04 15.04 6.22
N THR A 112 -8.23 15.28 5.66
CA THR A 112 -9.50 15.07 6.38
C THR A 112 -9.61 13.66 6.95
N GLN A 113 -9.19 12.64 6.19
CA GLN A 113 -9.23 11.26 6.68
C GLN A 113 -8.18 10.99 7.76
N LEU A 114 -6.94 11.47 7.58
CA LEU A 114 -5.87 11.26 8.55
C LEU A 114 -6.21 11.86 9.92
N GLU A 115 -6.79 13.05 9.94
CA GLU A 115 -7.21 13.74 11.18
C GLU A 115 -8.33 13.02 11.95
N LYS A 116 -9.06 12.10 11.32
CA LYS A 116 -10.10 11.28 11.96
C LYS A 116 -9.57 10.01 12.62
N LEU A 117 -8.28 9.68 12.40
CA LEU A 117 -7.67 8.43 12.83
C LEU A 117 -6.71 8.63 14.01
N ASN A 118 -6.69 7.68 14.92
CA ASN A 118 -5.58 7.56 15.86
C ASN A 118 -4.42 6.83 15.19
N LEU A 119 -3.42 7.59 14.76
CA LEU A 119 -2.27 7.10 14.01
C LEU A 119 -1.03 6.84 14.89
N SER A 120 -1.15 7.06 16.21
CA SER A 120 -0.04 6.85 17.14
C SER A 120 0.44 5.39 17.12
N GLY A 121 1.75 5.22 16.90
CA GLY A 121 2.39 3.90 16.82
C GLY A 121 2.12 3.11 15.53
N LYS A 122 1.32 3.64 14.60
CA LYS A 122 1.07 3.01 13.30
C LYS A 122 2.21 3.26 12.33
N THR A 123 2.40 2.34 11.38
CA THR A 123 3.34 2.54 10.27
C THR A 123 2.57 2.78 8.98
N ILE A 124 2.86 3.89 8.31
CA ILE A 124 2.22 4.27 7.05
C ILE A 124 3.19 4.01 5.89
N TYR A 125 2.72 3.27 4.89
CA TYR A 125 3.37 3.01 3.60
C TYR A 125 2.63 3.79 2.52
N PRO A 126 3.09 4.98 2.15
CA PRO A 126 2.44 5.77 1.11
C PRO A 126 2.61 5.13 -0.27
N PHE A 127 1.58 5.18 -1.10
CA PHE A 127 1.68 4.90 -2.53
C PHE A 127 0.86 5.92 -3.32
N ASN A 128 1.37 6.35 -4.45
CA ASN A 128 0.70 7.40 -5.20
C ASN A 128 0.76 7.22 -6.70
N THR A 129 -0.22 7.82 -7.39
CA THR A 129 -0.20 7.99 -8.83
C THR A 129 0.01 9.46 -9.18
N HIS A 130 0.81 9.72 -10.22
CA HIS A 130 1.20 11.08 -10.60
C HIS A 130 1.26 11.26 -12.11
N GLY A 131 1.27 12.52 -12.57
CA GLY A 131 1.43 12.90 -13.97
C GLY A 131 2.87 13.28 -14.37
N GLY A 132 3.88 12.89 -13.55
CA GLY A 132 5.29 13.20 -13.78
C GLY A 132 6.03 13.77 -12.57
N SER A 133 5.32 14.09 -11.46
CA SER A 133 5.92 14.71 -10.26
C SER A 133 6.50 13.74 -9.24
N GLY A 134 6.40 12.44 -9.46
CA GLY A 134 6.81 11.43 -8.45
C GLY A 134 5.99 11.57 -7.16
N VAL A 135 6.66 11.53 -6.01
CA VAL A 135 6.04 11.71 -4.69
C VAL A 135 5.76 13.18 -4.35
N GLY A 136 6.42 14.13 -5.03
CA GLY A 136 6.34 15.56 -4.70
C GLY A 136 6.64 15.82 -3.21
N SER A 137 5.84 16.67 -2.57
CA SER A 137 5.90 16.98 -1.14
C SER A 137 5.02 16.06 -0.27
N SER A 138 4.37 15.07 -0.87
CA SER A 138 3.32 14.27 -0.20
C SER A 138 3.79 13.54 1.05
N ILE A 139 5.04 13.07 1.08
CA ILE A 139 5.60 12.40 2.26
C ILE A 139 5.74 13.38 3.43
N SER A 140 6.16 14.62 3.16
CA SER A 140 6.22 15.68 4.16
C SER A 140 4.82 16.06 4.66
N ASP A 141 3.85 16.15 3.75
CA ASP A 141 2.45 16.41 4.12
C ASP A 141 1.94 15.32 5.07
N ILE A 142 2.12 14.03 4.73
CA ILE A 142 1.67 12.93 5.58
C ILE A 142 2.34 12.99 6.96
N LYS A 143 3.65 13.25 7.03
CA LYS A 143 4.36 13.40 8.30
C LYS A 143 3.79 14.53 9.16
N THR A 144 3.29 15.59 8.54
CA THR A 144 2.66 16.72 9.23
C THR A 144 1.31 16.35 9.84
N TYR A 145 0.47 15.65 9.08
CA TYR A 145 -0.93 15.37 9.48
C TYR A 145 -1.12 13.99 10.15
N ALA A 146 -0.14 13.09 10.06
CA ALA A 146 -0.17 11.77 10.70
C ALA A 146 0.69 11.73 11.96
N SER A 147 0.39 12.60 12.92
CA SER A 147 1.17 12.71 14.18
C SER A 147 1.28 11.37 14.90
N GLY A 148 2.50 11.02 15.31
CA GLY A 148 2.80 9.77 16.03
C GLY A 148 2.93 8.53 15.16
N ALA A 149 2.72 8.64 13.82
CA ALA A 149 2.94 7.55 12.89
C ALA A 149 4.41 7.49 12.40
N ASN A 150 4.85 6.28 12.08
CA ASN A 150 6.10 6.05 11.36
C ASN A 150 5.82 6.05 9.85
N VAL A 151 6.13 7.15 9.16
CA VAL A 151 5.86 7.29 7.72
C VAL A 151 7.07 6.85 6.91
N LYS A 152 6.88 5.82 6.08
CA LYS A 152 7.90 5.25 5.18
C LYS A 152 8.04 6.07 3.89
N ASP A 153 9.04 5.74 3.09
CA ASP A 153 9.20 6.29 1.75
C ASP A 153 8.02 5.85 0.86
N GLY A 154 7.59 6.76 -0.02
CA GLY A 154 6.44 6.51 -0.88
C GLY A 154 6.80 5.71 -2.13
N LYS A 155 5.86 4.91 -2.62
CA LYS A 155 5.93 4.23 -3.92
C LYS A 155 5.16 5.04 -4.97
N PRO A 156 5.83 5.81 -5.85
CA PRO A 156 5.18 6.52 -6.94
C PRO A 156 5.07 5.64 -8.19
N ILE A 157 3.92 5.69 -8.86
CA ILE A 157 3.73 5.12 -10.20
C ILE A 157 3.05 6.17 -11.09
N SER A 158 3.53 6.31 -12.32
CA SER A 158 2.88 7.20 -13.30
C SER A 158 1.45 6.72 -13.60
N GLY A 159 0.47 7.62 -13.54
CA GLY A 159 -0.91 7.29 -13.84
C GLY A 159 -1.12 6.69 -15.24
N ASN A 160 -0.28 7.06 -16.21
CA ASN A 160 -0.32 6.52 -17.57
C ASN A 160 0.25 5.09 -17.65
N GLN A 161 1.07 4.68 -16.71
CA GLN A 161 1.74 3.38 -16.70
C GLN A 161 1.07 2.35 -15.78
N ILE A 162 0.24 2.79 -14.83
CA ILE A 162 -0.33 1.91 -13.80
C ILE A 162 -1.00 0.63 -14.35
N GLN A 163 -1.46 0.65 -15.61
CA GLN A 163 -2.10 -0.52 -16.23
C GLN A 163 -1.15 -1.70 -16.45
N SER A 164 0.16 -1.45 -16.53
CA SER A 164 1.21 -2.45 -16.78
C SER A 164 2.18 -2.65 -15.60
N GLU A 165 1.94 -2.00 -14.46
CA GLU A 165 2.88 -1.95 -13.34
C GLU A 165 2.50 -2.90 -12.17
N GLU A 166 1.70 -3.96 -12.43
CA GLU A 166 1.35 -4.93 -11.39
C GLU A 166 2.59 -5.62 -10.80
N ASP A 167 3.54 -6.02 -11.65
CA ASP A 167 4.78 -6.67 -11.19
C ASP A 167 5.62 -5.73 -10.31
N GLU A 168 5.67 -4.43 -10.62
CA GLU A 168 6.36 -3.43 -9.80
C GLU A 168 5.69 -3.21 -8.44
N VAL A 169 4.36 -3.36 -8.38
CA VAL A 169 3.61 -3.33 -7.12
C VAL A 169 3.92 -4.57 -6.28
N ILE A 170 4.00 -5.74 -6.90
CA ILE A 170 4.36 -7.00 -6.23
C ILE A 170 5.77 -6.91 -5.65
N ASP A 171 6.76 -6.47 -6.45
CA ASP A 171 8.13 -6.29 -5.99
C ASP A 171 8.19 -5.33 -4.79
N TRP A 172 7.43 -4.23 -4.83
CA TRP A 172 7.36 -3.29 -3.70
C TRP A 172 6.73 -3.90 -2.45
N LEU A 173 5.70 -4.72 -2.60
CA LEU A 173 5.09 -5.44 -1.48
C LEU A 173 6.09 -6.43 -0.86
N ASP A 174 6.79 -7.20 -1.68
CA ASP A 174 7.79 -8.17 -1.23
C ASP A 174 9.00 -7.52 -0.55
N ASP A 175 9.39 -6.31 -0.99
CA ASP A 175 10.48 -5.56 -0.38
C ASP A 175 10.13 -5.01 1.02
N ASN A 176 8.85 -4.75 1.28
CA ASN A 176 8.39 -4.14 2.53
C ASN A 176 7.72 -5.12 3.49
N PHE A 177 7.18 -6.22 2.97
CA PHE A 177 6.41 -7.20 3.73
C PHE A 177 6.81 -8.60 3.30
N ASP A 178 7.13 -9.47 4.24
CA ASP A 178 7.40 -10.89 3.96
C ASP A 178 6.05 -11.63 3.74
N LEU A 179 5.38 -11.27 2.65
CA LEU A 179 4.12 -11.85 2.24
C LEU A 179 4.43 -13.04 1.32
N ASP A 180 4.89 -14.16 1.88
CA ASP A 180 4.99 -15.39 1.08
C ASP A 180 3.60 -15.74 0.53
N SER A 181 3.52 -15.84 -0.79
CA SER A 181 2.30 -16.21 -1.49
C SER A 181 1.79 -17.54 -0.96
N ASP A 182 0.54 -17.57 -0.46
CA ASP A 182 -0.25 -18.78 -0.26
C ASP A 182 -0.63 -19.40 -1.62
N GLU A 183 0.35 -19.65 -2.48
CA GLU A 183 0.15 -20.56 -3.60
C GLU A 183 0.35 -21.97 -3.07
N GLY A 184 -0.77 -22.62 -2.76
CA GLY A 184 -0.81 -24.07 -2.69
C GLY A 184 -0.09 -24.64 -3.91
N ILE A 185 0.97 -25.37 -3.65
CA ILE A 185 1.85 -26.15 -4.52
C ILE A 185 1.40 -26.18 -5.98
N SER A 186 1.72 -25.15 -6.75
CA SER A 186 1.78 -25.18 -8.21
C SER A 186 3.24 -25.15 -8.64
N PRO A 187 3.68 -25.93 -9.62
CA PRO A 187 5.09 -25.99 -10.01
C PRO A 187 5.52 -24.61 -10.49
N ILE A 188 6.53 -24.05 -9.82
CA ILE A 188 7.15 -22.76 -10.07
C ILE A 188 7.67 -22.75 -11.51
N THR A 189 7.04 -21.99 -12.39
CA THR A 189 7.69 -21.52 -13.61
C THR A 189 8.67 -20.42 -13.20
N PRO A 190 9.97 -20.55 -13.50
CA PRO A 190 10.98 -19.59 -13.05
C PRO A 190 10.74 -18.24 -13.75
N LYS A 191 10.21 -17.25 -13.04
CA LYS A 191 10.29 -15.84 -13.42
C LYS A 191 11.76 -15.41 -13.30
N ASN A 192 12.29 -14.83 -14.35
CA ASN A 192 13.71 -14.47 -14.53
C ASN A 192 14.04 -13.17 -13.77
N ASN A 193 13.89 -13.15 -12.43
CA ASN A 193 14.22 -12.01 -11.60
C ASN A 193 15.38 -12.35 -10.65
N SER A 194 16.41 -11.49 -10.60
CA SER A 194 17.66 -11.73 -9.86
C SER A 194 17.45 -11.93 -8.35
N ASN A 195 16.42 -11.32 -7.77
CA ASN A 195 16.08 -11.44 -6.34
C ASN A 195 15.44 -12.79 -6.00
N THR A 196 14.62 -13.36 -6.90
CA THR A 196 14.06 -14.71 -6.74
C THR A 196 15.18 -15.76 -6.72
N LYS A 197 16.26 -15.56 -7.48
CA LYS A 197 17.45 -16.46 -7.48
C LYS A 197 18.18 -16.44 -6.13
N ILE A 198 18.20 -15.32 -5.42
CA ILE A 198 18.87 -15.21 -4.12
C ILE A 198 18.01 -15.92 -3.05
N LYS A 199 16.70 -15.69 -3.00
CA LYS A 199 15.79 -16.40 -2.08
C LYS A 199 15.84 -17.92 -2.32
N PHE A 200 15.76 -18.37 -3.56
CA PHE A 200 15.88 -19.80 -3.92
C PHE A 200 17.21 -20.44 -3.48
N LYS A 201 18.31 -19.69 -3.56
CA LYS A 201 19.64 -20.15 -3.12
C LYS A 201 19.70 -20.35 -1.59
N TYR A 202 19.02 -19.52 -0.82
CA TYR A 202 18.92 -19.67 0.64
C TYR A 202 18.04 -20.87 1.03
N TYR A 203 16.91 -21.09 0.35
CA TYR A 203 16.07 -22.28 0.60
C TYR A 203 16.82 -23.59 0.25
N LEU A 204 17.55 -23.60 -0.85
CA LEU A 204 18.37 -24.77 -1.25
C LEU A 204 19.53 -25.04 -0.27
N LEU A 205 20.14 -23.97 0.26
CA LEU A 205 21.20 -24.09 1.28
C LEU A 205 20.65 -24.61 2.61
N ILE A 206 19.47 -24.15 3.02
CA ILE A 206 18.83 -24.63 4.25
C ILE A 206 18.39 -26.09 4.10
N SER A 207 17.84 -26.50 2.96
CA SER A 207 17.45 -27.89 2.71
C SER A 207 18.66 -28.83 2.65
N LEU A 208 19.81 -28.36 2.15
CA LEU A 208 21.07 -29.11 2.15
C LEU A 208 21.69 -29.23 3.57
N PHE A 209 21.50 -28.21 4.42
CA PHE A 209 21.97 -28.26 5.83
C PHE A 209 21.15 -29.20 6.72
N ILE A 210 19.92 -29.54 6.32
CA ILE A 210 19.02 -30.46 7.05
C ILE A 210 19.25 -31.91 6.61
N LEU A 211 19.96 -32.14 5.50
CA LEU A 211 20.26 -33.49 4.96
C LEU A 211 21.61 -34.09 5.45
N PHE A 212 22.37 -33.33 6.23
CA PHE A 212 23.57 -33.78 6.96
C PHE A 212 23.36 -33.57 8.45
#